data_ec00f38c2816f400bb1efb88784e9ca7
#
_entry.id   ec00f38c2816f400bb1efb88784e9ca7
#
_cell.length_a   1.000
_cell.length_b   1.000
_cell.length_c   1.000
_cell.angle_alpha   90.00
_cell.angle_beta   90.00
_cell.angle_gamma   90.00
#
_symmetry.space_group_name_H-M   'P 1'
#
loop_
_entity.id
_entity.type
_entity.pdbx_description
1 polymer ?
#
loop_
_entity_poly.entity_id
_entity_poly.type
_entity_poly.pdbx_seq_one_letter_code
_entity_poly.pdbx_strand_id
1 'polypeptide(L)'
;DQICKQDYSDFLRFHKEKGAEFSVAVMEVPWDEASRFGLMVADEDSRITEFQEKPKNPKSNLASMGIYIFNWDILKKYLIEDEADPNSQNDFGNNIIPNLLRDGRNMYAYRFDGYWKDVGTISSLWEANMEVLDPEHSGINLFDENWKIYSRNSGMTGHRIGADAEVQNSMITDGCRIHGKVKHSILFAGVSVEPGAVVEDAV
;
A
#
# COMPACT_ATOMS: atom_id res chain seq x y z
N ASP A 1 1.66 6.62 -1.02
CA ASP A 1 2.17 5.56 -0.10
C ASP A 1 1.10 4.51 0.11
N GLN A 2 1.52 3.25 0.40
CA GLN A 2 0.60 2.13 0.51
C GLN A 2 1.05 1.13 1.57
N ILE A 3 0.08 0.42 2.14
CA ILE A 3 0.29 -0.69 3.07
C ILE A 3 -0.27 -1.95 2.42
N CYS A 4 0.57 -2.97 2.28
CA CYS A 4 0.16 -4.30 1.83
C CYS A 4 1.09 -5.38 2.41
N LYS A 5 0.63 -6.62 2.40
CA LYS A 5 1.43 -7.79 2.74
C LYS A 5 1.38 -8.74 1.54
N GLN A 6 2.44 -8.70 0.71
CA GLN A 6 2.48 -9.39 -0.58
C GLN A 6 3.71 -10.26 -0.72
N ASP A 7 3.56 -11.48 -1.24
CA ASP A 7 4.69 -12.30 -1.72
C ASP A 7 5.03 -11.93 -3.16
N TYR A 8 6.15 -11.25 -3.33
CA TYR A 8 6.64 -10.85 -4.64
C TYR A 8 7.12 -12.05 -5.49
N SER A 9 7.36 -13.22 -4.89
CA SER A 9 7.73 -14.43 -5.63
C SER A 9 6.60 -14.91 -6.53
N ASP A 10 5.36 -14.85 -6.05
CA ASP A 10 4.17 -15.19 -6.82
C ASP A 10 3.95 -14.21 -7.97
N PHE A 11 4.11 -12.92 -7.70
CA PHE A 11 4.02 -11.89 -8.71
C PHE A 11 5.12 -12.04 -9.79
N LEU A 12 6.35 -12.34 -9.39
CA LEU A 12 7.45 -12.60 -10.33
C LEU A 12 7.21 -13.88 -11.16
N ARG A 13 6.66 -14.93 -10.55
CA ARG A 13 6.28 -16.16 -11.28
C ARG A 13 5.24 -15.86 -12.34
N PHE A 14 4.18 -15.15 -11.99
CA PHE A 14 3.15 -14.71 -12.95
C PHE A 14 3.76 -13.92 -14.12
N HIS A 15 4.63 -12.93 -13.84
CA HIS A 15 5.31 -12.13 -14.86
C HIS A 15 6.09 -13.02 -15.86
N LYS A 16 6.82 -14.02 -15.36
CA LYS A 16 7.58 -14.96 -16.19
C LYS A 16 6.68 -15.90 -16.99
N GLU A 17 5.64 -16.45 -16.39
CA GLU A 17 4.69 -17.38 -17.03
C GLU A 17 3.94 -16.70 -18.17
N LYS A 18 3.58 -15.42 -18.03
CA LYS A 18 2.94 -14.62 -19.08
C LYS A 18 3.92 -14.14 -20.18
N GLY A 19 5.22 -14.31 -20.00
CA GLY A 19 6.21 -13.72 -20.91
C GLY A 19 6.07 -12.20 -20.96
N ALA A 20 5.74 -11.59 -19.84
CA ALA A 20 5.47 -10.17 -19.74
C ALA A 20 6.75 -9.34 -19.89
N GLU A 21 6.63 -8.16 -20.48
CA GLU A 21 7.64 -7.11 -20.47
C GLU A 21 7.39 -6.11 -19.32
N PHE A 22 6.10 -5.98 -18.95
CA PHE A 22 5.60 -5.20 -17.83
C PHE A 22 4.47 -5.95 -17.14
N SER A 23 4.48 -5.96 -15.82
CA SER A 23 3.34 -6.41 -15.02
C SER A 23 3.09 -5.44 -13.88
N VAL A 24 1.83 -5.20 -13.59
CA VAL A 24 1.38 -4.35 -12.49
C VAL A 24 0.49 -5.15 -11.54
N ALA A 25 0.73 -5.01 -10.24
CA ALA A 25 -0.21 -5.52 -9.25
C ALA A 25 -1.45 -4.63 -9.22
N VAL A 26 -2.63 -5.26 -9.29
CA VAL A 26 -3.92 -4.57 -9.29
C VAL A 26 -4.85 -5.19 -8.25
N MET A 27 -5.75 -4.36 -7.72
CA MET A 27 -6.80 -4.78 -6.82
C MET A 27 -8.16 -4.23 -7.30
N GLU A 28 -9.22 -5.00 -7.10
CA GLU A 28 -10.58 -4.51 -7.32
C GLU A 28 -10.97 -3.56 -6.17
N VAL A 29 -11.31 -2.33 -6.52
CA VAL A 29 -11.79 -1.32 -5.57
C VAL A 29 -13.29 -1.06 -5.78
N PRO A 30 -14.01 -0.52 -4.79
CA PRO A 30 -15.37 -0.04 -4.97
C PRO A 30 -15.47 0.95 -6.14
N TRP A 31 -16.54 0.86 -6.94
CA TRP A 31 -16.71 1.68 -8.15
C TRP A 31 -16.74 3.18 -7.88
N ASP A 32 -17.27 3.59 -6.73
CA ASP A 32 -17.32 4.97 -6.28
C ASP A 32 -15.94 5.53 -5.91
N GLU A 33 -14.98 4.68 -5.58
CA GLU A 33 -13.58 5.06 -5.30
C GLU A 33 -12.67 4.96 -6.54
N ALA A 34 -13.10 4.23 -7.58
CA ALA A 34 -12.25 3.90 -8.73
C ALA A 34 -11.60 5.14 -9.39
N SER A 35 -12.33 6.26 -9.44
CA SER A 35 -11.82 7.51 -10.04
C SER A 35 -10.59 8.13 -9.34
N ARG A 36 -10.23 7.62 -8.17
CA ARG A 36 -9.05 8.10 -7.41
C ARG A 36 -7.74 7.47 -7.87
N PHE A 37 -7.82 6.38 -8.63
CA PHE A 37 -6.68 5.53 -8.99
C PHE A 37 -6.41 5.52 -10.49
N GLY A 38 -5.18 5.12 -10.85
CA GLY A 38 -4.87 4.62 -12.18
C GLY A 38 -5.53 3.26 -12.36
N LEU A 39 -6.36 3.10 -13.40
CA LEU A 39 -7.16 1.91 -13.61
C LEU A 39 -6.67 1.12 -14.83
N MET A 40 -6.56 -0.19 -14.67
CA MET A 40 -6.24 -1.11 -15.75
C MET A 40 -7.50 -1.74 -16.30
N VAL A 41 -7.65 -1.74 -17.63
CA VAL A 41 -8.62 -2.58 -18.33
C VAL A 41 -7.85 -3.77 -18.88
N ALA A 42 -8.24 -4.97 -18.47
CA ALA A 42 -7.59 -6.20 -18.87
C ALA A 42 -8.58 -7.19 -19.47
N ASP A 43 -8.12 -8.02 -20.41
CA ASP A 43 -8.89 -9.11 -20.97
C ASP A 43 -8.94 -10.35 -20.06
N GLU A 44 -9.56 -11.45 -20.53
CA GLU A 44 -9.71 -12.71 -19.79
C GLU A 44 -8.35 -13.34 -19.43
N ASP A 45 -7.30 -13.11 -20.24
CA ASP A 45 -5.94 -13.58 -19.99
C ASP A 45 -5.12 -12.64 -19.08
N SER A 46 -5.76 -11.60 -18.52
CA SER A 46 -5.14 -10.55 -17.72
C SER A 46 -4.19 -9.64 -18.51
N ARG A 47 -4.24 -9.67 -19.85
CA ARG A 47 -3.48 -8.73 -20.70
C ARG A 47 -4.11 -7.34 -20.62
N ILE A 48 -3.30 -6.33 -20.35
CA ILE A 48 -3.77 -4.95 -20.26
C ILE A 48 -4.04 -4.42 -21.66
N THR A 49 -5.26 -3.96 -21.90
CA THR A 49 -5.75 -3.41 -23.17
C THR A 49 -5.92 -1.90 -23.13
N GLU A 50 -6.16 -1.32 -21.95
CA GLU A 50 -6.29 0.12 -21.74
C GLU A 50 -5.82 0.50 -20.34
N PHE A 51 -5.33 1.72 -20.20
CA PHE A 51 -5.02 2.36 -18.93
C PHE A 51 -5.71 3.71 -18.83
N GLN A 52 -6.28 4.03 -17.70
CA GLN A 52 -6.96 5.29 -17.42
C GLN A 52 -6.41 5.92 -16.14
N GLU A 53 -5.73 7.05 -16.24
CA GLU A 53 -5.24 7.79 -15.07
C GLU A 53 -6.37 8.62 -14.47
N LYS A 54 -6.81 8.25 -13.28
CA LYS A 54 -7.85 8.94 -12.46
C LYS A 54 -9.05 9.44 -13.29
N PRO A 55 -9.73 8.54 -14.00
CA PRO A 55 -10.78 8.93 -14.95
C PRO A 55 -12.04 9.40 -14.23
N LYS A 56 -12.73 10.39 -14.79
CA LYS A 56 -14.06 10.82 -14.29
C LYS A 56 -15.14 9.76 -14.50
N ASN A 57 -15.01 8.96 -15.54
CA ASN A 57 -15.92 7.86 -15.89
C ASN A 57 -15.09 6.58 -16.04
N PRO A 58 -14.89 5.82 -14.96
CA PRO A 58 -14.08 4.61 -14.98
C PRO A 58 -14.72 3.50 -15.83
N LYS A 59 -13.92 2.84 -16.68
CA LYS A 59 -14.32 1.66 -17.45
C LYS A 59 -14.00 0.35 -16.72
N SER A 60 -13.20 0.42 -15.68
CA SER A 60 -12.76 -0.69 -14.86
C SER A 60 -12.65 -0.24 -13.40
N ASN A 61 -12.69 -1.18 -12.47
CA ASN A 61 -12.38 -0.95 -11.07
C ASN A 61 -11.09 -1.67 -10.63
N LEU A 62 -10.26 -2.10 -11.59
CA LEU A 62 -8.94 -2.68 -11.32
C LEU A 62 -7.94 -1.55 -11.07
N ALA A 63 -7.78 -1.17 -9.81
CA ALA A 63 -6.85 -0.13 -9.40
C ALA A 63 -5.40 -0.62 -9.43
N SER A 64 -4.52 0.17 -10.03
CA SER A 64 -3.08 -0.03 -9.93
C SER A 64 -2.63 0.17 -8.49
N MET A 65 -1.93 -0.81 -7.94
CA MET A 65 -1.30 -0.70 -6.63
C MET A 65 0.00 0.10 -6.66
N GLY A 66 0.46 0.54 -7.83
CA GLY A 66 1.76 1.22 -7.99
C GLY A 66 2.96 0.29 -7.79
N ILE A 67 2.75 -1.02 -7.83
CA ILE A 67 3.80 -2.04 -7.71
C ILE A 67 3.97 -2.69 -9.06
N TYR A 68 5.19 -2.59 -9.62
CA TYR A 68 5.48 -3.00 -10.98
C TYR A 68 6.64 -3.99 -11.07
N ILE A 69 6.56 -4.92 -12.04
CA ILE A 69 7.69 -5.72 -12.48
C ILE A 69 7.95 -5.41 -13.95
N PHE A 70 9.20 -5.11 -14.28
CA PHE A 70 9.65 -4.83 -15.64
C PHE A 70 10.80 -5.74 -16.03
N ASN A 71 10.90 -6.08 -17.30
CA ASN A 71 12.16 -6.46 -17.89
C ASN A 71 13.09 -5.25 -17.92
N TRP A 72 14.31 -5.39 -17.37
CA TRP A 72 15.24 -4.26 -17.19
C TRP A 72 15.53 -3.48 -18.46
N ASP A 73 15.75 -4.17 -19.58
CA ASP A 73 16.07 -3.53 -20.85
C ASP A 73 14.91 -2.65 -21.36
N ILE A 74 13.69 -3.09 -21.13
CA ILE A 74 12.47 -2.34 -21.46
C ILE A 74 12.36 -1.11 -20.56
N LEU A 75 12.43 -1.29 -19.25
CA LEU A 75 12.35 -0.17 -18.31
C LEU A 75 13.41 0.89 -18.60
N LYS A 76 14.67 0.47 -18.74
CA LYS A 76 15.80 1.37 -19.03
C LYS A 76 15.57 2.18 -20.31
N LYS A 77 15.09 1.53 -21.38
CA LYS A 77 14.81 2.21 -22.65
C LYS A 77 13.78 3.33 -22.46
N TYR A 78 12.62 2.98 -21.87
CA TYR A 78 11.53 3.94 -21.73
C TYR A 78 11.86 5.08 -20.77
N LEU A 79 12.64 4.83 -19.70
CA LEU A 79 13.07 5.89 -18.78
C LEU A 79 14.03 6.89 -19.45
N ILE A 80 14.96 6.39 -20.29
CA ILE A 80 15.89 7.27 -21.02
C ILE A 80 15.15 8.09 -22.09
N GLU A 81 14.21 7.48 -22.81
CA GLU A 81 13.40 8.16 -23.82
C GLU A 81 12.48 9.22 -23.16
N ASP A 82 11.91 8.92 -22.01
CA ASP A 82 11.03 9.80 -21.25
C ASP A 82 11.78 11.01 -20.66
N GLU A 83 12.99 10.78 -20.12
CA GLU A 83 13.87 11.85 -19.62
C GLU A 83 14.29 12.83 -20.72
N ALA A 84 14.43 12.32 -21.97
CA ALA A 84 14.81 13.14 -23.11
C ALA A 84 13.63 13.94 -23.71
N ASP A 85 12.39 13.63 -23.35
CA ASP A 85 11.19 14.35 -23.81
C ASP A 85 10.91 15.58 -22.94
N PRO A 86 11.08 16.82 -23.45
CA PRO A 86 10.84 18.03 -22.67
C PRO A 86 9.35 18.24 -22.29
N ASN A 87 8.43 17.47 -22.88
CA ASN A 87 7.01 17.52 -22.55
C ASN A 87 6.59 16.42 -21.55
N SER A 88 7.49 15.53 -21.19
CA SER A 88 7.22 14.49 -20.20
C SER A 88 7.03 15.08 -18.81
N GLN A 89 6.16 14.45 -18.03
CA GLN A 89 5.97 14.74 -16.60
C GLN A 89 6.86 13.82 -15.72
N ASN A 90 7.66 12.93 -16.32
CA ASN A 90 8.47 11.92 -15.66
C ASN A 90 7.62 11.04 -14.71
N ASP A 91 6.47 10.59 -15.20
CA ASP A 91 5.47 9.88 -14.43
C ASP A 91 5.08 8.55 -15.09
N PHE A 92 4.96 7.47 -14.31
CA PHE A 92 4.62 6.17 -14.85
C PHE A 92 3.20 6.14 -15.45
N GLY A 93 2.22 6.74 -14.79
CA GLY A 93 0.83 6.75 -15.23
C GLY A 93 0.59 7.66 -16.43
N ASN A 94 1.23 8.83 -16.45
CA ASN A 94 1.03 9.81 -17.52
C ASN A 94 1.91 9.58 -18.74
N ASN A 95 3.05 8.93 -18.59
CA ASN A 95 4.05 8.80 -19.67
C ASN A 95 4.42 7.34 -19.96
N ILE A 96 5.03 6.61 -19.02
CA ILE A 96 5.64 5.30 -19.29
C ILE A 96 4.59 4.26 -19.68
N ILE A 97 3.51 4.09 -18.90
CA ILE A 97 2.46 3.10 -19.17
C ILE A 97 1.72 3.37 -20.48
N PRO A 98 1.28 4.61 -20.78
CA PRO A 98 0.70 4.94 -22.08
C PRO A 98 1.63 4.69 -23.25
N ASN A 99 2.93 4.97 -23.12
CA ASN A 99 3.91 4.72 -24.16
C ASN A 99 4.10 3.22 -24.41
N LEU A 100 4.18 2.39 -23.36
CA LEU A 100 4.24 0.94 -23.47
C LEU A 100 3.00 0.37 -24.18
N LEU A 101 1.80 0.87 -23.83
CA LEU A 101 0.54 0.45 -24.48
C LEU A 101 0.53 0.83 -25.97
N ARG A 102 0.87 2.08 -26.30
CA ARG A 102 0.94 2.56 -27.68
C ARG A 102 1.89 1.71 -28.55
N ASP A 103 3.01 1.28 -27.96
CA ASP A 103 4.02 0.49 -28.65
C ASP A 103 3.68 -1.02 -28.66
N GLY A 104 2.51 -1.41 -28.16
CA GLY A 104 2.00 -2.79 -28.18
C GLY A 104 2.78 -3.79 -27.33
N ARG A 105 3.42 -3.31 -26.25
CA ARG A 105 4.21 -4.15 -25.34
C ARG A 105 3.36 -5.21 -24.62
N ASN A 106 4.00 -6.29 -24.20
CA ASN A 106 3.35 -7.38 -23.47
C ASN A 106 3.16 -6.96 -22.00
N MET A 107 1.96 -6.44 -21.70
CA MET A 107 1.60 -5.87 -20.41
C MET A 107 0.50 -6.68 -19.73
N TYR A 108 0.68 -7.02 -18.45
CA TYR A 108 -0.27 -7.86 -17.71
C TYR A 108 -0.60 -7.32 -16.34
N ALA A 109 -1.86 -7.49 -15.93
CA ALA A 109 -2.39 -7.14 -14.62
C ALA A 109 -2.36 -8.37 -13.71
N TYR A 110 -1.54 -8.33 -12.66
CA TYR A 110 -1.54 -9.34 -11.61
C TYR A 110 -2.58 -8.99 -10.56
N ARG A 111 -3.65 -9.79 -10.46
CA ARG A 111 -4.69 -9.60 -9.45
C ARG A 111 -4.14 -10.02 -8.09
N PHE A 112 -3.94 -9.03 -7.22
CA PHE A 112 -3.54 -9.26 -5.84
C PHE A 112 -4.76 -9.58 -5.00
N ASP A 113 -4.65 -10.62 -4.18
CA ASP A 113 -5.64 -11.01 -3.18
C ASP A 113 -5.02 -10.89 -1.79
N GLY A 114 -5.49 -9.94 -1.01
CA GLY A 114 -4.97 -9.64 0.32
C GLY A 114 -5.26 -8.21 0.75
N TYR A 115 -4.74 -7.83 1.90
CA TYR A 115 -4.88 -6.47 2.39
C TYR A 115 -4.02 -5.49 1.58
N TRP A 116 -4.66 -4.46 1.07
CA TRP A 116 -4.01 -3.30 0.45
C TRP A 116 -4.79 -2.02 0.80
N LYS A 117 -4.06 -0.98 1.19
CA LYS A 117 -4.64 0.34 1.44
C LYS A 117 -3.70 1.44 0.97
N ASP A 118 -4.22 2.35 0.15
CA ASP A 118 -3.53 3.60 -0.15
C ASP A 118 -3.66 4.56 1.03
N VAL A 119 -2.53 5.04 1.53
CA VAL A 119 -2.45 5.94 2.70
C VAL A 119 -2.01 7.35 2.31
N GLY A 120 -2.40 7.79 1.12
CA GLY A 120 -2.09 9.11 0.56
C GLY A 120 -2.82 10.29 1.22
N THR A 121 -3.74 10.04 2.17
CA THR A 121 -4.42 11.09 2.95
C THR A 121 -4.27 10.83 4.46
N ILE A 122 -4.40 11.90 5.27
CA ILE A 122 -4.35 11.78 6.73
C ILE A 122 -5.45 10.81 7.24
N SER A 123 -6.65 10.88 6.67
CA SER A 123 -7.75 9.99 7.04
C SER A 123 -7.43 8.54 6.74
N SER A 124 -6.94 8.21 5.53
CA SER A 124 -6.61 6.85 5.15
C SER A 124 -5.41 6.29 5.95
N LEU A 125 -4.45 7.14 6.32
CA LEU A 125 -3.36 6.76 7.22
C LEU A 125 -3.88 6.42 8.62
N TRP A 126 -4.77 7.26 9.17
CA TRP A 126 -5.40 7.00 10.46
C TRP A 126 -6.23 5.72 10.44
N GLU A 127 -7.09 5.55 9.44
CA GLU A 127 -7.90 4.34 9.26
C GLU A 127 -7.04 3.08 9.17
N ALA A 128 -5.97 3.09 8.38
CA ALA A 128 -5.06 1.96 8.25
C ALA A 128 -4.42 1.57 9.60
N ASN A 129 -4.10 2.56 10.44
CA ASN A 129 -3.61 2.30 11.79
C ASN A 129 -4.70 1.71 12.69
N MET A 130 -5.94 2.22 12.61
CA MET A 130 -7.06 1.66 13.40
C MET A 130 -7.38 0.22 12.97
N GLU A 131 -7.32 -0.09 11.69
CA GLU A 131 -7.52 -1.44 11.15
C GLU A 131 -6.53 -2.47 11.71
N VAL A 132 -5.31 -2.06 12.03
CA VAL A 132 -4.31 -2.94 12.69
C VAL A 132 -4.74 -3.38 14.09
N LEU A 133 -5.60 -2.62 14.77
CA LEU A 133 -6.16 -2.96 16.09
C LEU A 133 -7.28 -4.00 15.99
N ASP A 134 -7.79 -4.29 14.81
CA ASP A 134 -8.83 -5.28 14.53
C ASP A 134 -8.40 -6.29 13.46
N PRO A 135 -7.39 -7.14 13.73
CA PRO A 135 -6.84 -8.07 12.74
C PRO A 135 -7.82 -9.16 12.29
N GLU A 136 -8.90 -9.41 13.05
CA GLU A 136 -9.90 -10.43 12.71
C GLU A 136 -10.80 -9.98 11.56
N HIS A 137 -11.07 -8.68 11.42
CA HIS A 137 -11.97 -8.14 10.42
C HIS A 137 -11.25 -7.35 9.32
N SER A 138 -10.10 -6.74 9.62
CA SER A 138 -9.38 -5.90 8.67
C SER A 138 -8.60 -6.66 7.60
N GLY A 139 -8.25 -7.92 7.86
CA GLY A 139 -7.42 -8.71 6.96
C GLY A 139 -5.92 -8.43 7.05
N ILE A 140 -5.47 -7.53 7.95
CA ILE A 140 -4.06 -7.31 8.25
C ILE A 140 -3.73 -7.79 9.66
N ASN A 141 -2.81 -8.77 9.76
CA ASN A 141 -2.32 -9.27 11.04
C ASN A 141 -0.80 -9.06 11.12
N LEU A 142 -0.37 -8.17 12.01
CA LEU A 142 1.06 -7.92 12.27
C LEU A 142 1.68 -8.97 13.20
N PHE A 143 0.88 -9.79 13.88
CA PHE A 143 1.31 -10.84 14.81
C PHE A 143 1.39 -12.23 14.18
N ASP A 144 1.30 -12.32 12.84
CA ASP A 144 1.44 -13.60 12.12
C ASP A 144 2.86 -14.14 12.27
N GLU A 145 3.00 -15.24 13.01
CA GLU A 145 4.31 -15.87 13.27
C GLU A 145 4.91 -16.54 12.03
N ASN A 146 4.08 -16.90 11.06
CA ASN A 146 4.53 -17.56 9.83
C ASN A 146 5.00 -16.55 8.77
N TRP A 147 4.55 -15.30 8.86
CA TRP A 147 4.94 -14.23 7.96
C TRP A 147 5.20 -12.95 8.72
N LYS A 148 6.37 -12.89 9.36
CA LYS A 148 6.78 -11.75 10.18
C LYS A 148 7.10 -10.52 9.36
N ILE A 149 6.65 -9.37 9.82
CA ILE A 149 7.03 -8.06 9.30
C ILE A 149 8.16 -7.53 10.19
N TYR A 150 9.30 -7.22 9.59
CA TYR A 150 10.47 -6.68 10.29
C TYR A 150 10.50 -5.17 10.16
N SER A 151 10.79 -4.49 11.27
CA SER A 151 10.95 -3.05 11.32
C SER A 151 12.26 -2.67 12.01
N ARG A 152 12.62 -1.38 11.93
CA ARG A 152 13.78 -0.86 12.64
C ARG A 152 13.53 -0.90 14.15
N ASN A 153 14.45 -1.49 14.90
CA ASN A 153 14.42 -1.43 16.37
C ASN A 153 14.74 0.01 16.82
N SER A 154 13.91 0.56 17.70
CA SER A 154 14.10 1.89 18.28
C SER A 154 15.32 1.99 19.19
N GLY A 155 15.79 0.86 19.74
CA GLY A 155 16.82 0.80 20.77
C GLY A 155 16.39 1.37 22.13
N MET A 156 15.10 1.67 22.30
CA MET A 156 14.53 2.14 23.56
C MET A 156 14.25 0.97 24.50
N THR A 157 14.10 1.28 25.79
CA THR A 157 13.63 0.30 26.79
C THR A 157 12.16 -0.05 26.54
N GLY A 158 11.69 -1.18 27.07
CA GLY A 158 10.28 -1.54 27.01
C GLY A 158 9.37 -0.41 27.56
N HIS A 159 8.13 -0.39 27.13
CA HIS A 159 7.14 0.57 27.64
C HIS A 159 6.82 0.30 29.12
N ARG A 160 6.42 1.34 29.85
CA ARG A 160 6.00 1.28 31.24
C ARG A 160 4.56 1.76 31.40
N ILE A 161 3.72 0.92 31.99
CA ILE A 161 2.34 1.25 32.36
C ILE A 161 2.32 1.51 33.87
N GLY A 162 1.85 2.69 34.29
CA GLY A 162 1.71 3.08 35.68
C GLY A 162 0.57 2.32 36.38
N ALA A 163 0.59 2.32 37.74
CA ALA A 163 -0.39 1.55 38.55
C ALA A 163 -1.84 2.01 38.32
N ASP A 164 -2.05 3.30 38.07
CA ASP A 164 -3.38 3.91 37.89
C ASP A 164 -3.73 4.15 36.41
N ALA A 165 -2.90 3.66 35.50
CA ALA A 165 -3.15 3.78 34.05
C ALA A 165 -4.20 2.79 33.59
N GLU A 166 -5.03 3.21 32.62
CA GLU A 166 -6.02 2.37 31.96
C GLU A 166 -5.67 2.24 30.47
N VAL A 167 -5.48 1.02 29.99
CA VAL A 167 -5.17 0.76 28.56
C VAL A 167 -6.19 -0.23 28.03
N GLN A 168 -6.84 0.12 26.90
CA GLN A 168 -7.84 -0.72 26.26
C GLN A 168 -7.65 -0.71 24.73
N ASN A 169 -7.66 -1.89 24.10
CA ASN A 169 -7.58 -2.10 22.65
C ASN A 169 -6.58 -1.14 21.96
N SER A 170 -5.31 -1.17 22.35
CA SER A 170 -4.29 -0.21 21.89
C SER A 170 -2.95 -0.89 21.69
N MET A 171 -2.17 -0.39 20.73
CA MET A 171 -0.78 -0.79 20.53
C MET A 171 0.15 0.27 21.12
N ILE A 172 1.08 -0.16 21.95
CA ILE A 172 2.04 0.71 22.63
C ILE A 172 3.44 0.18 22.35
N THR A 173 4.27 1.01 21.71
CA THR A 173 5.62 0.62 21.33
C THR A 173 6.65 0.96 22.41
N ASP A 174 7.93 0.64 22.15
CA ASP A 174 9.01 0.80 23.11
C ASP A 174 9.19 2.25 23.60
N GLY A 175 9.67 2.40 24.83
CA GLY A 175 9.99 3.69 25.44
C GLY A 175 8.78 4.49 25.92
N CYS A 176 7.55 4.03 25.70
CA CYS A 176 6.35 4.74 26.14
C CYS A 176 6.18 4.69 27.67
N ARG A 177 5.66 5.78 28.23
CA ARG A 177 5.31 5.90 29.65
C ARG A 177 3.86 6.31 29.80
N ILE A 178 3.03 5.40 30.31
CA ILE A 178 1.58 5.58 30.38
C ILE A 178 1.16 5.71 31.83
N HIS A 179 0.65 6.87 32.21
CA HIS A 179 0.11 7.19 33.54
C HIS A 179 -1.36 7.62 33.48
N GLY A 180 -1.91 7.88 32.29
CA GLY A 180 -3.29 8.24 32.03
C GLY A 180 -4.08 7.11 31.38
N LYS A 181 -5.11 7.48 30.61
CA LYS A 181 -5.99 6.55 29.89
C LYS A 181 -5.63 6.52 28.41
N VAL A 182 -5.53 5.31 27.84
CA VAL A 182 -5.31 5.07 26.41
C VAL A 182 -6.35 4.08 25.91
N LYS A 183 -7.12 4.46 24.90
CA LYS A 183 -8.16 3.61 24.34
C LYS A 183 -8.15 3.69 22.82
N HIS A 184 -8.24 2.52 22.17
CA HIS A 184 -8.33 2.39 20.72
C HIS A 184 -7.33 3.30 20.00
N SER A 185 -6.03 3.18 20.36
CA SER A 185 -4.99 4.09 19.91
C SER A 185 -3.68 3.36 19.65
N ILE A 186 -2.84 3.94 18.78
CA ILE A 186 -1.50 3.43 18.50
C ILE A 186 -0.48 4.48 18.95
N LEU A 187 0.37 4.14 19.91
CA LEU A 187 1.39 5.02 20.43
C LEU A 187 2.77 4.60 19.92
N PHE A 188 3.39 5.47 19.15
CA PHE A 188 4.75 5.28 18.68
C PHE A 188 5.79 5.48 19.77
N ALA A 189 7.04 5.13 19.46
CA ALA A 189 8.12 5.05 20.43
C ALA A 189 8.35 6.36 21.22
N GLY A 190 8.45 6.20 22.54
CA GLY A 190 8.80 7.30 23.46
C GLY A 190 7.65 8.23 23.87
N VAL A 191 6.41 7.92 23.51
CA VAL A 191 5.25 8.72 23.94
C VAL A 191 5.03 8.66 25.45
N SER A 192 4.73 9.83 26.06
CA SER A 192 4.32 9.94 27.46
C SER A 192 2.87 10.38 27.55
N VAL A 193 2.07 9.64 28.32
CA VAL A 193 0.68 9.98 28.68
C VAL A 193 0.63 10.25 30.17
N GLU A 194 0.47 11.51 30.54
CA GLU A 194 0.55 11.97 31.93
C GLU A 194 -0.71 11.59 32.73
N PRO A 195 -0.63 11.59 34.10
CA PRO A 195 -1.79 11.34 34.95
C PRO A 195 -2.96 12.27 34.61
N GLY A 196 -4.16 11.71 34.47
CA GLY A 196 -5.37 12.45 34.12
C GLY A 196 -5.55 12.75 32.62
N ALA A 197 -4.54 12.52 31.78
CA ALA A 197 -4.69 12.63 30.34
C ALA A 197 -5.49 11.45 29.77
N VAL A 198 -6.26 11.72 28.69
CA VAL A 198 -7.02 10.72 27.95
C VAL A 198 -6.60 10.78 26.48
N VAL A 199 -6.20 9.63 25.93
CA VAL A 199 -5.90 9.44 24.51
C VAL A 199 -6.88 8.40 23.97
N GLU A 200 -7.69 8.78 23.01
CA GLU A 200 -8.70 7.91 22.39
C GLU A 200 -8.74 8.13 20.90
N ASP A 201 -8.89 7.03 20.13
CA ASP A 201 -8.95 7.02 18.65
C ASP A 201 -7.78 7.80 17.99
N ALA A 202 -6.58 7.65 18.52
CA ALA A 202 -5.41 8.43 18.14
C ALA A 202 -4.24 7.58 17.62
N VAL A 203 -3.45 8.22 16.75
CA VAL A 203 -2.18 7.69 16.20
C VAL A 203 -1.06 8.70 16.48
#